data_1565a6db3fcb9e8245b7ff928b747ca4
#
_entry.id   1565a6db3fcb9e8245b7ff928b747ca4
#
_cell.length_a   1.000
_cell.length_b   1.000
_cell.length_c   1.000
_cell.angle_alpha   90.00
_cell.angle_beta   90.00
_cell.angle_gamma   90.00
#
_symmetry.space_group_name_H-M   'P 1'
#
loop_
_entity.id
_entity.type
_entity.pdbx_description
1 polymer ?
#
loop_
_entity_poly.entity_id
_entity_poly.type
_entity_poly.pdbx_seq_one_letter_code
_entity_poly.pdbx_strand_id
1 'polypeptide(L)'
;VTPLDYEFLRKLLKERSGLDLSSDKQYLVESRLIPLARRAGLPGIAELVEKIKGGSDALISEVVEAMTTNETFFFRDKIPFDHLRQTVLPELLTARAGRRALRIWSAASATGQEPYSIAMCLKEMGAALAGWRVEIIATDLSLGVLEKARAGIFSQFEVQRGLPIQMLVKYFTQAGELWQLNADIRAMVQHQQLNLLQDFSHLGTFDVIFCRNVLIYFDGETKAGIFARLAKVLEPDGVLALGAAESVVGISDAFKADPERRGLYRPTPAKTARAGGGASSALKVVASAR
;
A
#
# COMPACT_ATOMS: atom_id res chain seq x y z
N VAL A 1 5.49 30.26 8.29
CA VAL A 1 4.55 30.09 7.14
C VAL A 1 3.38 31.03 7.29
N THR A 2 3.03 31.81 6.25
CA THR A 2 1.80 32.59 6.29
C THR A 2 0.57 31.69 6.18
N PRO A 3 -0.61 32.11 6.67
CA PRO A 3 -1.84 31.33 6.50
C PRO A 3 -2.17 31.01 5.03
N LEU A 4 -1.90 31.93 4.12
CA LEU A 4 -2.14 31.75 2.68
C LEU A 4 -1.17 30.71 2.08
N ASP A 5 0.10 30.75 2.44
CA ASP A 5 1.07 29.75 1.97
C ASP A 5 0.75 28.37 2.52
N TYR A 6 0.30 28.30 3.77
CA TYR A 6 -0.11 27.04 4.38
C TYR A 6 -1.31 26.42 3.66
N GLU A 7 -2.35 27.20 3.37
CA GLU A 7 -3.51 26.72 2.61
C GLU A 7 -3.15 26.29 1.19
N PHE A 8 -2.26 27.02 0.52
CA PHE A 8 -1.73 26.62 -0.78
C PHE A 8 -1.03 25.25 -0.70
N LEU A 9 -0.14 25.08 0.28
CA LEU A 9 0.59 23.82 0.47
C LEU A 9 -0.34 22.66 0.85
N ARG A 10 -1.34 22.90 1.69
CA ARG A 10 -2.36 21.87 2.02
C ARG A 10 -3.07 21.39 0.77
N LYS A 11 -3.55 22.31 -0.07
CA LYS A 11 -4.24 22.00 -1.32
C LYS A 11 -3.32 21.22 -2.27
N LEU A 12 -2.11 21.70 -2.47
CA LEU A 12 -1.11 21.06 -3.33
C LEU A 12 -0.83 19.62 -2.87
N LEU A 13 -0.58 19.41 -1.57
CA LEU A 13 -0.27 18.10 -1.02
C LEU A 13 -1.46 17.15 -1.13
N LYS A 14 -2.68 17.62 -0.88
CA LYS A 14 -3.89 16.83 -1.06
C LYS A 14 -4.06 16.39 -2.52
N GLU A 15 -3.90 17.30 -3.47
CA GLU A 15 -4.03 17.02 -4.90
C GLU A 15 -2.92 16.07 -5.41
N ARG A 16 -1.69 16.25 -4.95
CA ARG A 16 -0.53 15.50 -5.46
C ARG A 16 -0.26 14.17 -4.77
N SER A 17 -0.58 14.06 -3.48
CA SER A 17 -0.28 12.86 -2.68
C SER A 17 -1.45 12.31 -1.87
N GLY A 18 -2.57 13.02 -1.80
CA GLY A 18 -3.71 12.68 -0.95
C GLY A 18 -3.51 13.10 0.51
N LEU A 19 -2.36 13.64 0.87
CA LEU A 19 -2.06 14.03 2.25
C LEU A 19 -3.02 15.14 2.71
N ASP A 20 -3.88 14.81 3.67
CA ASP A 20 -4.82 15.72 4.29
C ASP A 20 -4.24 16.29 5.57
N LEU A 21 -3.81 17.55 5.52
CA LEU A 21 -3.24 18.26 6.67
C LEU A 21 -4.30 19.11 7.36
N SER A 22 -4.49 18.88 8.67
CA SER A 22 -5.31 19.74 9.51
C SER A 22 -4.62 21.08 9.77
N SER A 23 -5.40 22.11 10.12
CA SER A 23 -4.90 23.51 10.31
C SER A 23 -3.86 23.66 11.42
N ASP A 24 -3.77 22.70 12.33
CA ASP A 24 -2.81 22.67 13.46
C ASP A 24 -1.43 22.08 13.11
N LYS A 25 -1.23 21.61 11.86
CA LYS A 25 0.01 20.95 11.41
C LYS A 25 1.03 21.87 10.75
N GLN A 26 0.93 23.20 10.94
CA GLN A 26 1.91 24.15 10.39
C GLN A 26 3.35 23.82 10.80
N TYR A 27 3.56 23.40 12.07
CA TYR A 27 4.87 23.03 12.56
C TYR A 27 5.53 21.88 11.76
N LEU A 28 4.71 20.96 11.25
CA LEU A 28 5.17 19.84 10.42
C LEU A 28 5.66 20.34 9.05
N VAL A 29 4.93 21.28 8.43
CA VAL A 29 5.33 21.93 7.19
C VAL A 29 6.64 22.68 7.40
N GLU A 30 6.75 23.47 8.46
CA GLU A 30 7.97 24.22 8.77
C GLU A 30 9.17 23.31 9.01
N SER A 31 9.02 22.28 9.85
CA SER A 31 10.10 21.36 10.17
C SER A 31 10.64 20.59 8.96
N ARG A 32 9.80 20.29 7.98
CA ARG A 32 10.15 19.50 6.79
C ARG A 32 10.56 20.36 5.59
N LEU A 33 9.93 21.52 5.40
CA LEU A 33 10.17 22.32 4.19
C LEU A 33 11.24 23.41 4.37
N ILE A 34 11.55 23.86 5.60
CA ILE A 34 12.68 24.79 5.81
C ILE A 34 14.02 24.15 5.36
N PRO A 35 14.35 22.89 5.73
CA PRO A 35 15.55 22.24 5.22
C PRO A 35 15.56 22.10 3.69
N LEU A 36 14.38 21.83 3.09
CA LEU A 36 14.26 21.76 1.64
C LEU A 36 14.52 23.11 0.97
N ALA A 37 13.89 24.18 1.44
CA ALA A 37 14.10 25.53 0.94
C ALA A 37 15.58 25.92 0.98
N ARG A 38 16.27 25.64 2.09
CA ARG A 38 17.72 25.90 2.24
C ARG A 38 18.56 25.12 1.20
N ARG A 39 18.26 23.82 0.99
CA ARG A 39 18.96 23.03 -0.05
C ARG A 39 18.73 23.58 -1.44
N ALA A 40 17.54 24.11 -1.71
CA ALA A 40 17.21 24.77 -2.98
C ALA A 40 17.78 26.20 -3.11
N GLY A 41 18.58 26.67 -2.14
CA GLY A 41 19.17 28.01 -2.13
C GLY A 41 18.14 29.13 -1.89
N LEU A 42 17.01 28.82 -1.24
CA LEU A 42 15.93 29.77 -0.95
C LEU A 42 15.95 30.22 0.52
N PRO A 43 15.63 31.49 0.77
CA PRO A 43 15.62 32.04 2.14
C PRO A 43 14.62 31.35 3.09
N GLY A 44 13.47 30.91 2.55
CA GLY A 44 12.43 30.31 3.37
C GLY A 44 11.29 29.68 2.58
N ILE A 45 10.20 29.38 3.29
CA ILE A 45 9.03 28.70 2.72
C ILE A 45 8.24 29.64 1.79
N ALA A 46 8.22 30.93 2.05
CA ALA A 46 7.51 31.89 1.18
C ALA A 46 8.09 31.86 -0.24
N GLU A 47 9.41 31.91 -0.37
CA GLU A 47 10.10 31.87 -1.66
C GLU A 47 9.98 30.47 -2.30
N LEU A 48 9.94 29.42 -1.50
CA LEU A 48 9.64 28.05 -1.96
C LEU A 48 8.25 27.99 -2.59
N VAL A 49 7.24 28.53 -1.93
CA VAL A 49 5.85 28.58 -2.42
C VAL A 49 5.76 29.40 -3.71
N GLU A 50 6.42 30.55 -3.79
CA GLU A 50 6.43 31.38 -5.02
C GLU A 50 7.07 30.62 -6.20
N LYS A 51 8.17 29.90 -5.98
CA LYS A 51 8.78 29.06 -7.04
C LYS A 51 7.85 27.94 -7.49
N ILE A 52 7.13 27.30 -6.56
CA ILE A 52 6.16 26.25 -6.87
C ILE A 52 5.01 26.81 -7.69
N LYS A 53 4.46 27.97 -7.31
CA LYS A 53 3.43 28.68 -8.07
C LYS A 53 3.89 29.06 -9.48
N GLY A 54 5.18 29.30 -9.66
CA GLY A 54 5.84 29.53 -10.95
C GLY A 54 5.99 28.26 -11.84
N GLY A 55 5.52 27.09 -11.40
CA GLY A 55 5.42 25.87 -12.22
C GLY A 55 6.65 24.97 -12.19
N SER A 56 7.42 24.94 -11.10
CA SER A 56 8.56 24.02 -10.96
C SER A 56 8.10 22.62 -10.52
N ASP A 57 7.83 21.73 -11.47
CA ASP A 57 7.40 20.34 -11.18
C ASP A 57 8.44 19.55 -10.36
N ALA A 58 9.73 19.78 -10.59
CA ALA A 58 10.79 19.15 -9.80
C ALA A 58 10.68 19.55 -8.31
N LEU A 59 10.47 20.83 -8.02
CA LEU A 59 10.36 21.33 -6.66
C LEU A 59 9.03 20.88 -5.99
N ILE A 60 7.96 20.76 -6.77
CA ILE A 60 6.70 20.16 -6.30
C ILE A 60 6.93 18.73 -5.86
N SER A 61 7.63 17.94 -6.66
CA SER A 61 7.96 16.54 -6.33
C SER A 61 8.79 16.45 -5.05
N GLU A 62 9.79 17.31 -4.89
CA GLU A 62 10.62 17.36 -3.68
C GLU A 62 9.81 17.76 -2.43
N VAL A 63 8.87 18.69 -2.56
CA VAL A 63 7.96 19.09 -1.48
C VAL A 63 7.04 17.94 -1.08
N VAL A 64 6.44 17.26 -2.06
CA VAL A 64 5.60 16.07 -1.81
C VAL A 64 6.40 14.99 -1.09
N GLU A 65 7.60 14.69 -1.57
CA GLU A 65 8.49 13.69 -0.95
C GLU A 65 8.89 14.09 0.47
N ALA A 66 9.29 15.34 0.70
CA ALA A 66 9.64 15.84 2.03
C ALA A 66 8.47 15.77 3.02
N MET A 67 7.23 15.85 2.53
CA MET A 67 6.04 15.81 3.36
C MET A 67 5.49 14.40 3.59
N THR A 68 6.00 13.36 2.91
CA THR A 68 5.64 11.97 3.20
C THR A 68 6.17 11.50 4.54
N THR A 69 5.46 10.59 5.18
CA THR A 69 5.91 9.94 6.42
C THR A 69 6.21 8.48 6.11
N ASN A 70 7.51 8.16 6.10
CA ASN A 70 8.02 6.87 5.64
C ASN A 70 8.42 5.95 6.81
N GLU A 71 7.73 6.05 7.95
CA GLU A 71 8.00 5.21 9.11
C GLU A 71 7.56 3.77 8.86
N THR A 72 8.51 2.85 8.90
CA THR A 72 8.27 1.43 8.76
C THR A 72 9.30 0.64 9.60
N PHE A 73 9.01 -0.63 9.87
CA PHE A 73 9.94 -1.56 10.50
C PHE A 73 9.58 -3.00 10.15
N PHE A 74 10.52 -3.91 10.32
CA PHE A 74 10.32 -5.33 10.01
C PHE A 74 9.19 -5.93 10.85
N PHE A 75 8.32 -6.73 10.21
CA PHE A 75 7.19 -7.41 10.86
C PHE A 75 6.29 -6.48 11.69
N ARG A 76 6.12 -5.22 11.23
CA ARG A 76 5.29 -4.22 11.91
C ARG A 76 3.92 -4.79 12.26
N ASP A 77 3.54 -4.66 13.56
CA ASP A 77 2.32 -5.21 14.17
C ASP A 77 2.27 -6.76 14.22
N LYS A 78 3.27 -7.48 13.76
CA LYS A 78 3.42 -8.95 13.76
C LYS A 78 2.20 -9.74 13.24
N ILE A 79 1.01 -9.48 13.75
CA ILE A 79 -0.25 -10.20 13.48
C ILE A 79 -0.55 -10.39 11.98
N PRO A 80 -0.43 -9.38 11.08
CA PRO A 80 -0.68 -9.56 9.66
C PRO A 80 0.25 -10.60 9.00
N PHE A 81 1.50 -10.68 9.46
CA PHE A 81 2.48 -11.64 8.95
C PHE A 81 2.25 -13.05 9.51
N ASP A 82 1.81 -13.16 10.76
CA ASP A 82 1.37 -14.42 11.34
C ASP A 82 0.16 -14.97 10.59
N HIS A 83 -0.86 -14.15 10.32
CA HIS A 83 -2.01 -14.51 9.50
C HIS A 83 -1.61 -14.89 8.07
N LEU A 84 -0.71 -14.11 7.45
CA LEU A 84 -0.20 -14.44 6.11
C LEU A 84 0.37 -15.86 6.08
N ARG A 85 1.28 -16.18 6.99
CA ARG A 85 1.99 -17.45 7.02
C ARG A 85 1.14 -18.63 7.44
N GLN A 86 0.32 -18.46 8.49
CA GLN A 86 -0.39 -19.56 9.14
C GLN A 86 -1.71 -19.91 8.46
N THR A 87 -2.30 -18.97 7.73
CA THR A 87 -3.65 -19.13 7.21
C THR A 87 -3.78 -18.72 5.75
N VAL A 88 -3.43 -17.48 5.41
CA VAL A 88 -3.67 -16.93 4.06
C VAL A 88 -2.88 -17.69 3.00
N LEU A 89 -1.59 -17.89 3.21
CA LEU A 89 -0.76 -18.64 2.25
C LEU A 89 -1.21 -20.09 2.11
N PRO A 90 -1.46 -20.89 3.16
CA PRO A 90 -2.00 -22.24 3.02
C PRO A 90 -3.33 -22.31 2.26
N GLU A 91 -4.27 -21.40 2.53
CA GLU A 91 -5.53 -21.28 1.78
C GLU A 91 -5.28 -21.01 0.29
N LEU A 92 -4.41 -20.03 -0.03
CA LEU A 92 -4.08 -19.65 -1.39
C LEU A 92 -3.30 -20.75 -2.14
N LEU A 93 -2.38 -21.45 -1.48
CA LEU A 93 -1.66 -22.57 -2.09
C LEU A 93 -2.65 -23.67 -2.54
N THR A 94 -3.64 -23.96 -1.73
CA THR A 94 -4.70 -24.90 -2.10
C THR A 94 -5.53 -24.37 -3.29
N ALA A 95 -6.00 -23.13 -3.20
CA ALA A 95 -6.83 -22.51 -4.25
C ALA A 95 -6.08 -22.30 -5.58
N ARG A 96 -4.78 -22.13 -5.56
CA ARG A 96 -3.91 -21.87 -6.72
C ARG A 96 -3.09 -23.09 -7.17
N ALA A 97 -3.36 -24.28 -6.64
CA ALA A 97 -2.59 -25.49 -6.94
C ALA A 97 -2.48 -25.79 -8.45
N GLY A 98 -3.50 -25.45 -9.23
CA GLY A 98 -3.49 -25.64 -10.69
C GLY A 98 -2.58 -24.67 -11.44
N ARG A 99 -2.52 -23.38 -11.02
CA ARG A 99 -1.69 -22.35 -11.67
C ARG A 99 -0.31 -22.20 -11.07
N ARG A 100 -0.09 -22.63 -9.83
CA ARG A 100 1.14 -22.50 -9.06
C ARG A 100 1.78 -21.11 -9.13
N ALA A 101 0.96 -20.09 -9.00
CA ALA A 101 1.39 -18.70 -9.05
C ALA A 101 0.68 -17.88 -7.98
N LEU A 102 1.44 -17.03 -7.31
CA LEU A 102 0.97 -16.07 -6.31
C LEU A 102 1.51 -14.68 -6.63
N ARG A 103 0.66 -13.68 -6.50
CA ARG A 103 1.03 -12.27 -6.65
C ARG A 103 0.65 -11.50 -5.40
N ILE A 104 1.62 -10.83 -4.82
CA ILE A 104 1.49 -10.07 -3.56
C ILE A 104 1.92 -8.63 -3.81
N TRP A 105 1.14 -7.69 -3.34
CA TRP A 105 1.47 -6.26 -3.45
C TRP A 105 1.61 -5.65 -2.05
N SER A 106 2.72 -4.98 -1.79
CA SER A 106 2.95 -4.09 -0.66
C SER A 106 2.84 -2.65 -1.15
N ALA A 107 1.72 -2.01 -0.87
CA ALA A 107 1.42 -0.64 -1.26
C ALA A 107 1.90 0.34 -0.18
N ALA A 108 2.57 1.44 -0.57
CA ALA A 108 3.26 2.37 0.31
C ALA A 108 4.33 1.66 1.17
N SER A 109 5.24 0.97 0.50
CA SER A 109 6.23 0.06 1.09
C SER A 109 7.38 0.75 1.85
N ALA A 110 7.48 2.07 1.76
CA ALA A 110 8.54 2.88 2.34
C ALA A 110 9.94 2.31 2.02
N THR A 111 10.80 2.16 3.02
CA THR A 111 12.18 1.67 2.86
C THR A 111 12.31 0.13 2.76
N GLY A 112 11.21 -0.59 2.53
CA GLY A 112 11.21 -1.98 2.10
C GLY A 112 11.04 -3.03 3.21
N GLN A 113 10.96 -2.66 4.48
CA GLN A 113 10.86 -3.62 5.58
C GLN A 113 9.61 -4.50 5.49
N GLU A 114 8.47 -3.97 5.04
CA GLU A 114 7.24 -4.74 4.87
C GLU A 114 7.35 -5.77 3.74
N PRO A 115 7.67 -5.42 2.49
CA PRO A 115 7.80 -6.42 1.43
C PRO A 115 8.92 -7.43 1.69
N TYR A 116 9.99 -7.04 2.36
CA TYR A 116 11.03 -8.00 2.77
C TYR A 116 10.59 -8.92 3.90
N SER A 117 9.74 -8.45 4.82
CA SER A 117 9.11 -9.33 5.81
C SER A 117 8.20 -10.37 5.15
N ILE A 118 7.46 -9.97 4.11
CA ILE A 118 6.66 -10.88 3.28
C ILE A 118 7.59 -11.90 2.58
N ALA A 119 8.67 -11.44 1.95
CA ALA A 119 9.63 -12.30 1.26
C ALA A 119 10.25 -13.34 2.21
N MET A 120 10.63 -12.93 3.41
CA MET A 120 11.14 -13.86 4.43
C MET A 120 10.07 -14.87 4.87
N CYS A 121 8.80 -14.45 5.06
CA CYS A 121 7.71 -15.39 5.34
C CYS A 121 7.58 -16.46 4.25
N LEU A 122 7.66 -16.07 2.98
CA LEU A 122 7.61 -17.00 1.84
C LEU A 122 8.81 -17.94 1.80
N LYS A 123 10.01 -17.44 2.08
CA LYS A 123 11.22 -18.29 2.18
C LYS A 123 11.11 -19.35 3.30
N GLU A 124 10.51 -18.98 4.43
CA GLU A 124 10.29 -19.92 5.54
C GLU A 124 9.29 -21.04 5.20
N MET A 125 8.46 -20.86 4.16
CA MET A 125 7.57 -21.93 3.68
C MET A 125 8.31 -23.05 2.92
N GLY A 126 9.54 -22.81 2.47
CA GLY A 126 10.43 -23.81 1.93
C GLY A 126 9.81 -24.68 0.82
N ALA A 127 9.75 -25.98 1.05
CA ALA A 127 9.26 -26.95 0.07
C ALA A 127 7.79 -26.75 -0.37
N ALA A 128 6.95 -26.10 0.45
CA ALA A 128 5.56 -25.82 0.09
C ALA A 128 5.44 -24.89 -1.13
N LEU A 129 6.46 -24.05 -1.37
CA LEU A 129 6.54 -23.15 -2.53
C LEU A 129 7.47 -23.66 -3.64
N ALA A 130 7.95 -24.91 -3.57
CA ALA A 130 8.79 -25.48 -4.62
C ALA A 130 8.00 -25.58 -5.95
N GLY A 131 8.56 -24.98 -7.00
CA GLY A 131 7.92 -24.91 -8.32
C GLY A 131 6.79 -23.90 -8.45
N TRP A 132 6.64 -22.99 -7.49
CA TRP A 132 5.72 -21.86 -7.57
C TRP A 132 6.40 -20.61 -8.13
N ARG A 133 5.66 -19.88 -8.96
CA ARG A 133 6.02 -18.52 -9.36
C ARG A 133 5.42 -17.55 -8.34
N VAL A 134 6.24 -16.92 -7.55
CA VAL A 134 5.82 -15.91 -6.58
C VAL A 134 6.36 -14.54 -6.99
N GLU A 135 5.49 -13.57 -7.11
CA GLU A 135 5.81 -12.20 -7.44
C GLU A 135 5.41 -11.28 -6.28
N ILE A 136 6.36 -10.51 -5.79
CA ILE A 136 6.11 -9.45 -4.79
C ILE A 136 6.38 -8.12 -5.47
N ILE A 137 5.34 -7.30 -5.58
CA ILE A 137 5.44 -5.90 -6.04
C ILE A 137 5.39 -5.00 -4.82
N ALA A 138 6.35 -4.10 -4.71
CA ALA A 138 6.41 -3.08 -3.67
C ALA A 138 6.35 -1.69 -4.33
N THR A 139 5.42 -0.86 -3.89
CA THR A 139 5.26 0.47 -4.48
C THR A 139 5.28 1.56 -3.42
N ASP A 140 5.83 2.70 -3.78
CA ASP A 140 5.78 3.92 -2.96
C ASP A 140 5.74 5.15 -3.83
N LEU A 141 5.28 6.27 -3.29
CA LEU A 141 5.28 7.56 -3.95
C LEU A 141 6.70 8.14 -4.04
N SER A 142 7.51 7.95 -2.98
CA SER A 142 8.85 8.50 -2.82
C SER A 142 9.89 7.64 -3.54
N LEU A 143 10.60 8.23 -4.51
CA LEU A 143 11.74 7.57 -5.16
C LEU A 143 12.90 7.32 -4.20
N GLY A 144 13.16 8.25 -3.29
CA GLY A 144 14.28 8.12 -2.35
C GLY A 144 14.13 6.93 -1.40
N VAL A 145 12.91 6.62 -0.94
CA VAL A 145 12.70 5.42 -0.11
C VAL A 145 12.77 4.13 -0.92
N LEU A 146 12.34 4.15 -2.18
CA LEU A 146 12.48 3.00 -3.07
C LEU A 146 13.94 2.68 -3.41
N GLU A 147 14.79 3.69 -3.54
CA GLU A 147 16.25 3.49 -3.71
C GLU A 147 16.86 2.83 -2.48
N LYS A 148 16.52 3.29 -1.29
CA LYS A 148 16.92 2.62 -0.03
C LYS A 148 16.41 1.19 0.05
N ALA A 149 15.15 0.97 -0.31
CA ALA A 149 14.57 -0.36 -0.34
C ALA A 149 15.35 -1.29 -1.28
N ARG A 150 15.63 -0.86 -2.51
CA ARG A 150 16.43 -1.64 -3.50
C ARG A 150 17.84 -1.94 -3.01
N ALA A 151 18.48 -0.99 -2.33
CA ALA A 151 19.78 -1.20 -1.73
C ALA A 151 19.75 -2.33 -0.68
N GLY A 152 18.68 -2.44 0.09
CA GLY A 152 18.52 -3.46 1.13
C GLY A 152 19.58 -3.36 2.22
N ILE A 153 20.00 -2.13 2.53
CA ILE A 153 20.99 -1.81 3.55
C ILE A 153 20.29 -1.14 4.73
N PHE A 154 20.47 -1.68 5.92
CA PHE A 154 19.80 -1.24 7.11
C PHE A 154 20.80 -0.98 8.25
N SER A 155 20.50 -0.02 9.10
CA SER A 155 21.26 0.24 10.32
C SER A 155 20.98 -0.82 11.38
N GLN A 156 21.84 -0.88 12.39
CA GLN A 156 21.63 -1.71 13.58
C GLN A 156 20.28 -1.46 14.24
N PHE A 157 19.86 -0.20 14.33
CA PHE A 157 18.55 0.19 14.89
C PHE A 157 17.38 -0.37 14.08
N GLU A 158 17.45 -0.30 12.74
CA GLU A 158 16.38 -0.78 11.86
C GLU A 158 16.20 -2.30 11.94
N VAL A 159 17.29 -3.07 12.00
CA VAL A 159 17.20 -4.54 12.10
C VAL A 159 16.84 -5.03 13.52
N GLN A 160 17.06 -4.21 14.55
CA GLN A 160 16.61 -4.56 15.90
C GLN A 160 15.12 -4.30 16.13
N ARG A 161 14.52 -3.47 15.29
CA ARG A 161 13.11 -3.11 15.41
C ARG A 161 12.22 -4.10 14.66
N GLY A 162 11.67 -5.07 15.40
CA GLY A 162 10.68 -6.03 14.93
C GLY A 162 11.21 -7.26 14.19
N LEU A 163 12.47 -7.27 13.74
CA LEU A 163 13.05 -8.43 13.07
C LEU A 163 13.46 -9.51 14.08
N PRO A 164 12.95 -10.76 13.96
CA PRO A 164 13.40 -11.85 14.80
C PRO A 164 14.89 -12.15 14.59
N ILE A 165 15.63 -12.38 15.68
CA ILE A 165 17.09 -12.61 15.63
C ILE A 165 17.47 -13.76 14.70
N GLN A 166 16.66 -14.83 14.66
CA GLN A 166 16.90 -15.98 13.78
C GLN A 166 16.83 -15.56 12.30
N MET A 167 15.94 -14.65 11.94
CA MET A 167 15.82 -14.12 10.57
C MET A 167 16.94 -13.15 10.25
N LEU A 168 17.40 -12.35 11.22
CA LEU A 168 18.55 -11.48 11.04
C LEU A 168 19.79 -12.31 10.70
N VAL A 169 20.11 -13.33 11.48
CA VAL A 169 21.27 -14.21 11.25
C VAL A 169 21.15 -14.98 9.94
N LYS A 170 19.95 -15.37 9.55
CA LYS A 170 19.69 -16.19 8.35
C LYS A 170 19.72 -15.38 7.05
N TYR A 171 19.16 -14.16 7.06
CA TYR A 171 18.87 -13.40 5.85
C TYR A 171 19.69 -12.13 5.68
N PHE A 172 20.55 -11.80 6.62
CA PHE A 172 21.39 -10.61 6.56
C PHE A 172 22.86 -10.93 6.78
N THR A 173 23.71 -10.12 6.19
CA THR A 173 25.16 -10.15 6.42
C THR A 173 25.58 -8.80 6.99
N GLN A 174 26.29 -8.83 8.12
CA GLN A 174 26.82 -7.60 8.69
C GLN A 174 28.00 -7.06 7.89
N ALA A 175 27.94 -5.77 7.56
CA ALA A 175 28.97 -5.03 6.85
C ALA A 175 29.33 -3.77 7.65
N GLY A 176 30.31 -3.86 8.54
CA GLY A 176 30.65 -2.80 9.49
C GLY A 176 29.48 -2.53 10.45
N GLU A 177 29.00 -1.30 10.50
CA GLU A 177 27.85 -0.88 11.31
C GLU A 177 26.49 -1.11 10.65
N LEU A 178 26.49 -1.58 9.42
CA LEU A 178 25.30 -1.79 8.62
C LEU A 178 25.01 -3.28 8.39
N TRP A 179 23.79 -3.58 8.00
CA TRP A 179 23.31 -4.91 7.68
C TRP A 179 22.80 -4.94 6.24
N GLN A 180 23.39 -5.80 5.45
CA GLN A 180 22.98 -6.04 4.06
C GLN A 180 22.03 -7.22 4.01
N LEU A 181 20.82 -7.02 3.50
CA LEU A 181 19.88 -8.09 3.21
C LEU A 181 20.43 -8.95 2.06
N ASN A 182 20.33 -10.27 2.19
CA ASN A 182 20.84 -11.21 1.20
C ASN A 182 20.20 -11.01 -0.19
N ALA A 183 20.98 -11.19 -1.24
CA ALA A 183 20.58 -10.90 -2.60
C ALA A 183 19.37 -11.74 -3.06
N ASP A 184 19.25 -12.98 -2.59
CA ASP A 184 18.15 -13.86 -2.94
C ASP A 184 16.80 -13.43 -2.34
N ILE A 185 16.78 -12.73 -1.19
CA ILE A 185 15.58 -12.09 -0.63
C ILE A 185 15.28 -10.81 -1.38
N ARG A 186 16.29 -9.97 -1.65
CA ARG A 186 16.12 -8.73 -2.42
C ARG A 186 15.53 -8.99 -3.81
N ALA A 187 16.00 -10.02 -4.48
CA ALA A 187 15.54 -10.41 -5.81
C ALA A 187 14.06 -10.86 -5.87
N MET A 188 13.45 -11.20 -4.73
CA MET A 188 12.03 -11.56 -4.67
C MET A 188 11.10 -10.34 -4.80
N VAL A 189 11.59 -9.12 -4.62
CA VAL A 189 10.78 -7.91 -4.54
C VAL A 189 11.09 -6.98 -5.69
N GLN A 190 10.06 -6.61 -6.45
CA GLN A 190 10.12 -5.62 -7.52
C GLN A 190 9.62 -4.27 -6.98
N HIS A 191 10.46 -3.25 -7.00
CA HIS A 191 10.13 -1.91 -6.51
C HIS A 191 9.74 -0.98 -7.66
N GLN A 192 8.57 -0.32 -7.54
CA GLN A 192 8.05 0.61 -8.55
C GLN A 192 7.52 1.88 -7.90
N GLN A 193 7.71 3.02 -8.54
CA GLN A 193 7.06 4.25 -8.10
C GLN A 193 5.59 4.20 -8.46
N LEU A 194 4.72 4.54 -7.49
CA LEU A 194 3.28 4.58 -7.71
C LEU A 194 2.61 5.52 -6.70
N ASN A 195 1.71 6.34 -7.22
CA ASN A 195 0.83 7.16 -6.41
C ASN A 195 -0.55 6.46 -6.28
N LEU A 196 -0.99 6.20 -5.06
CA LEU A 196 -2.28 5.56 -4.80
C LEU A 196 -3.49 6.38 -5.27
N LEU A 197 -3.31 7.66 -5.58
CA LEU A 197 -4.35 8.49 -6.18
C LEU A 197 -4.59 8.18 -7.67
N GLN A 198 -3.60 7.62 -8.35
CA GLN A 198 -3.65 7.30 -9.77
C GLN A 198 -4.30 5.92 -10.01
N ASP A 199 -4.56 5.62 -11.28
CA ASP A 199 -4.94 4.27 -11.69
C ASP A 199 -3.73 3.33 -11.62
N PHE A 200 -3.94 2.19 -11.03
CA PHE A 200 -2.94 1.12 -10.93
C PHE A 200 -3.43 -0.23 -11.48
N SER A 201 -4.46 -0.21 -12.31
CA SER A 201 -4.98 -1.41 -12.99
C SER A 201 -3.94 -2.11 -13.86
N HIS A 202 -2.95 -1.35 -14.36
CA HIS A 202 -1.82 -1.86 -15.14
C HIS A 202 -0.92 -2.84 -14.36
N LEU A 203 -0.98 -2.84 -13.03
CA LEU A 203 -0.26 -3.81 -12.20
C LEU A 203 -0.87 -5.22 -12.30
N GLY A 204 -2.09 -5.36 -12.83
CA GLY A 204 -2.82 -6.62 -12.89
C GLY A 204 -3.44 -7.01 -11.54
N THR A 205 -3.83 -8.28 -11.40
CA THR A 205 -4.58 -8.78 -10.24
C THR A 205 -3.65 -9.44 -9.22
N PHE A 206 -3.95 -9.27 -7.94
CA PHE A 206 -3.18 -9.79 -6.80
C PHE A 206 -3.97 -10.77 -5.96
N ASP A 207 -3.30 -11.75 -5.38
CA ASP A 207 -3.87 -12.66 -4.38
C ASP A 207 -3.89 -12.03 -2.99
N VAL A 208 -2.90 -11.18 -2.67
CA VAL A 208 -2.79 -10.48 -1.39
C VAL A 208 -2.32 -9.05 -1.63
N ILE A 209 -2.96 -8.09 -0.97
CA ILE A 209 -2.53 -6.70 -0.94
C ILE A 209 -2.30 -6.28 0.51
N PHE A 210 -1.10 -5.78 0.81
CA PHE A 210 -0.78 -5.06 2.04
C PHE A 210 -0.87 -3.56 1.73
N CYS A 211 -1.86 -2.87 2.30
CA CYS A 211 -2.02 -1.42 2.21
C CYS A 211 -2.15 -0.87 3.63
N ARG A 212 -1.01 -0.75 4.31
CA ARG A 212 -0.97 -0.56 5.75
C ARG A 212 -0.28 0.73 6.15
N ASN A 213 -0.86 1.41 7.13
CA ASN A 213 -0.32 2.62 7.74
C ASN A 213 -0.10 3.78 6.74
N VAL A 214 -0.92 3.85 5.71
CA VAL A 214 -0.91 4.91 4.69
C VAL A 214 -2.26 5.60 4.56
N LEU A 215 -3.37 4.87 4.68
CA LEU A 215 -4.71 5.43 4.55
C LEU A 215 -5.04 6.41 5.69
N ILE A 216 -4.34 6.34 6.81
CA ILE A 216 -4.46 7.27 7.95
C ILE A 216 -4.17 8.73 7.58
N TYR A 217 -3.45 8.96 6.47
CA TYR A 217 -3.09 10.30 6.01
C TYR A 217 -4.12 10.92 5.05
N PHE A 218 -5.14 10.16 4.62
CA PHE A 218 -6.11 10.58 3.61
C PHE A 218 -7.45 10.89 4.24
N ASP A 219 -8.21 11.78 3.59
CA ASP A 219 -9.61 12.00 3.94
C ASP A 219 -10.53 10.84 3.51
N GLY A 220 -11.80 10.90 3.92
CA GLY A 220 -12.76 9.82 3.68
C GLY A 220 -13.04 9.56 2.20
N GLU A 221 -13.13 10.61 1.37
CA GLU A 221 -13.39 10.51 -0.06
C GLU A 221 -12.21 9.85 -0.78
N THR A 222 -11.00 10.29 -0.48
CA THR A 222 -9.76 9.72 -1.02
C THR A 222 -9.63 8.24 -0.64
N LYS A 223 -9.89 7.88 0.63
CA LYS A 223 -9.91 6.48 1.08
C LYS A 223 -10.91 5.63 0.30
N ALA A 224 -12.14 6.11 0.13
CA ALA A 224 -13.17 5.39 -0.62
C ALA A 224 -12.75 5.15 -2.08
N GLY A 225 -12.17 6.16 -2.72
CA GLY A 225 -11.61 6.03 -4.07
C GLY A 225 -10.48 5.01 -4.17
N ILE A 226 -9.57 4.97 -3.19
CA ILE A 226 -8.48 3.98 -3.13
C ILE A 226 -9.06 2.58 -2.92
N PHE A 227 -9.98 2.37 -1.98
CA PHE A 227 -10.61 1.07 -1.78
C PHE A 227 -11.33 0.55 -3.03
N ALA A 228 -12.03 1.43 -3.75
CA ALA A 228 -12.69 1.06 -4.99
C ALA A 228 -11.69 0.58 -6.07
N ARG A 229 -10.51 1.18 -6.15
CA ARG A 229 -9.43 0.75 -7.06
C ARG A 229 -8.76 -0.53 -6.58
N LEU A 230 -8.47 -0.67 -5.28
CA LEU A 230 -7.91 -1.91 -4.70
C LEU A 230 -8.80 -3.12 -4.96
N ALA A 231 -10.12 -2.96 -4.84
CA ALA A 231 -11.07 -4.03 -5.11
C ALA A 231 -11.04 -4.54 -6.57
N LYS A 232 -10.67 -3.67 -7.53
CA LYS A 232 -10.57 -4.05 -8.96
C LYS A 232 -9.33 -4.87 -9.28
N VAL A 233 -8.29 -4.75 -8.47
CA VAL A 233 -6.99 -5.44 -8.68
C VAL A 233 -6.74 -6.52 -7.64
N LEU A 234 -7.72 -6.88 -6.82
CA LEU A 234 -7.65 -8.01 -5.90
C LEU A 234 -8.50 -9.17 -6.43
N GLU A 235 -7.96 -10.39 -6.37
CA GLU A 235 -8.71 -11.60 -6.73
C GLU A 235 -9.99 -11.71 -5.89
N PRO A 236 -11.11 -12.28 -6.42
CA PRO A 236 -12.36 -12.38 -5.69
C PRO A 236 -12.27 -13.11 -4.34
N ASP A 237 -11.32 -14.03 -4.21
CA ASP A 237 -10.98 -14.76 -2.97
C ASP A 237 -9.69 -14.25 -2.33
N GLY A 238 -9.16 -13.14 -2.83
CA GLY A 238 -7.95 -12.49 -2.33
C GLY A 238 -8.12 -11.83 -0.96
N VAL A 239 -7.03 -11.35 -0.42
CA VAL A 239 -6.98 -10.75 0.92
C VAL A 239 -6.35 -9.35 0.87
N LEU A 240 -7.03 -8.38 1.46
CA LEU A 240 -6.49 -7.05 1.76
C LEU A 240 -6.10 -6.99 3.25
N ALA A 241 -4.85 -6.66 3.54
CA ALA A 241 -4.36 -6.39 4.89
C ALA A 241 -4.21 -4.89 5.11
N LEU A 242 -4.79 -4.37 6.18
CA LEU A 242 -4.70 -2.97 6.61
C LEU A 242 -3.92 -2.83 7.91
N GLY A 243 -3.45 -1.63 8.22
CA GLY A 243 -2.83 -1.28 9.49
C GLY A 243 -3.83 -1.28 10.66
N ALA A 244 -3.33 -1.40 11.88
CA ALA A 244 -4.15 -1.55 13.09
C ALA A 244 -5.13 -0.39 13.35
N ALA A 245 -4.81 0.82 12.86
CA ALA A 245 -5.63 2.02 12.97
C ALA A 245 -6.52 2.28 11.74
N GLU A 246 -6.53 1.36 10.76
CA GLU A 246 -7.24 1.52 9.49
C GLU A 246 -8.42 0.56 9.40
N SER A 247 -9.47 0.98 8.73
CA SER A 247 -10.69 0.18 8.55
C SER A 247 -11.40 0.58 7.26
N VAL A 248 -12.12 -0.36 6.66
CA VAL A 248 -13.06 -0.10 5.56
C VAL A 248 -14.45 0.30 6.08
N VAL A 249 -14.74 0.01 7.34
CA VAL A 249 -16.08 0.21 7.92
C VAL A 249 -16.49 1.68 7.89
N GLY A 250 -17.65 1.95 7.32
CA GLY A 250 -18.16 3.31 7.17
C GLY A 250 -17.53 4.11 6.04
N ILE A 251 -16.58 3.51 5.26
CA ILE A 251 -15.88 4.17 4.16
C ILE A 251 -16.18 3.49 2.82
N SER A 252 -16.19 2.15 2.77
CA SER A 252 -16.37 1.40 1.53
C SER A 252 -17.08 0.07 1.77
N ASP A 253 -18.04 -0.24 0.89
CA ASP A 253 -18.73 -1.53 0.85
C ASP A 253 -18.01 -2.56 -0.05
N ALA A 254 -16.90 -2.17 -0.67
CA ALA A 254 -16.14 -3.04 -1.57
C ALA A 254 -15.46 -4.22 -0.85
N PHE A 255 -15.31 -4.12 0.47
CA PHE A 255 -14.66 -5.12 1.30
C PHE A 255 -15.48 -5.45 2.55
N LYS A 256 -15.33 -6.67 3.03
CA LYS A 256 -15.83 -7.14 4.32
C LYS A 256 -14.65 -7.51 5.22
N ALA A 257 -14.74 -7.13 6.50
CA ALA A 257 -13.77 -7.58 7.50
C ALA A 257 -13.84 -9.10 7.66
N ASP A 258 -12.68 -9.74 7.77
CA ASP A 258 -12.60 -11.14 8.18
C ASP A 258 -13.02 -11.22 9.66
N PRO A 259 -14.02 -12.06 10.01
CA PRO A 259 -14.58 -12.08 11.36
C PRO A 259 -13.61 -12.64 12.42
N GLU A 260 -12.66 -13.46 12.00
CA GLU A 260 -11.72 -14.14 12.89
C GLU A 260 -10.32 -13.50 12.87
N ARG A 261 -10.02 -12.69 11.83
CA ARG A 261 -8.66 -12.19 11.59
C ARG A 261 -8.65 -10.66 11.48
N ARG A 262 -8.44 -10.02 12.60
CA ARG A 262 -8.39 -8.55 12.67
C ARG A 262 -7.36 -7.98 11.69
N GLY A 263 -7.77 -6.96 10.95
CA GLY A 263 -6.92 -6.25 9.97
C GLY A 263 -6.90 -6.90 8.59
N LEU A 264 -7.57 -8.05 8.42
CA LEU A 264 -7.78 -8.66 7.11
C LEU A 264 -9.20 -8.40 6.60
N TYR A 265 -9.29 -8.22 5.29
CA TYR A 265 -10.52 -7.94 4.58
C TYR A 265 -10.58 -8.75 3.29
N ARG A 266 -11.79 -9.15 2.90
CA ARG A 266 -12.04 -9.85 1.64
C ARG A 266 -12.95 -9.02 0.74
N PRO A 267 -12.80 -9.10 -0.59
CA PRO A 267 -13.71 -8.42 -1.51
C PRO A 267 -15.16 -8.82 -1.24
N THR A 268 -16.05 -7.84 -1.27
CA THR A 268 -17.49 -8.12 -1.27
C THR A 268 -17.85 -8.65 -2.66
N PRO A 269 -18.49 -9.83 -2.78
CA PRO A 269 -18.95 -10.33 -4.06
C PRO A 269 -19.79 -9.27 -4.78
N ALA A 270 -19.53 -9.02 -6.06
CA ALA A 270 -20.38 -8.16 -6.85
C ALA A 270 -21.82 -8.67 -6.74
N LYS A 271 -22.76 -7.79 -6.36
CA LYS A 271 -24.19 -8.15 -6.42
C LYS A 271 -24.46 -8.54 -7.87
N THR A 272 -24.64 -9.85 -8.13
CA THR A 272 -25.18 -10.31 -9.41
C THR A 272 -26.46 -9.53 -9.63
N ALA A 273 -26.48 -8.66 -10.64
CA ALA A 273 -27.73 -8.04 -11.08
C ALA A 273 -28.72 -9.18 -11.31
N ARG A 274 -29.72 -9.29 -10.45
CA ARG A 274 -30.85 -10.20 -10.72
C ARG A 274 -31.37 -9.76 -12.06
N ALA A 275 -31.15 -10.59 -13.08
CA ALA A 275 -31.87 -10.50 -14.33
C ALA A 275 -33.34 -10.50 -13.98
N GLY A 276 -33.98 -9.35 -14.14
CA GLY A 276 -35.42 -9.21 -13.92
C GLY A 276 -36.11 -10.21 -14.80
N GLY A 277 -36.63 -11.27 -14.19
CA GLY A 277 -37.54 -12.19 -14.85
C GLY A 277 -38.76 -11.41 -15.30
N GLY A 278 -38.78 -11.04 -16.56
CA GLY A 278 -39.99 -10.54 -17.22
C GLY A 278 -41.10 -11.59 -17.10
N ALA A 279 -42.06 -11.31 -16.25
CA ALA A 279 -43.30 -12.09 -16.23
C ALA A 279 -43.98 -11.94 -17.61
N SER A 280 -43.90 -12.98 -18.40
CA SER A 280 -44.70 -13.15 -19.62
C SER A 280 -46.16 -13.26 -19.19
N SER A 281 -46.91 -12.18 -19.35
CA SER A 281 -48.39 -12.15 -19.24
C SER A 281 -48.95 -12.98 -20.42
N ALA A 282 -49.35 -14.22 -20.15
CA ALA A 282 -50.11 -15.01 -21.06
C ALA A 282 -51.51 -14.42 -21.23
N LEU A 283 -51.79 -13.80 -22.39
CA LEU A 283 -53.11 -13.42 -22.83
C LEU A 283 -53.95 -14.69 -23.06
N LYS A 284 -54.95 -14.92 -22.21
CA LYS A 284 -56.01 -15.91 -22.48
C LYS A 284 -56.93 -15.33 -23.53
N VAL A 285 -56.89 -15.87 -24.74
CA VAL A 285 -57.91 -15.68 -25.78
C VAL A 285 -59.07 -16.58 -25.42
N VAL A 286 -60.20 -15.97 -25.06
CA VAL A 286 -61.50 -16.68 -24.93
C VAL A 286 -62.11 -16.74 -26.32
N ALA A 287 -62.19 -17.94 -26.88
CA ALA A 287 -62.99 -18.19 -28.10
C ALA A 287 -64.44 -18.46 -27.62
N SER A 288 -65.35 -17.56 -28.01
CA SER A 288 -66.81 -17.76 -27.90
C SER A 288 -67.27 -18.49 -29.13
N ALA A 289 -68.05 -19.56 -28.89
CA ALA A 289 -68.68 -20.40 -29.88
C ALA A 289 -69.89 -19.72 -30.56
N ARG A 290 -69.98 -19.89 -31.87
CA ARG A 290 -71.22 -20.27 -32.54
C ARG A 290 -70.84 -21.08 -33.77
#